data_f61e0baa9033c12d916bc156a5263d8b
#
_entry.id   f61e0baa9033c12d916bc156a5263d8b
#
_cell.length_a   1.000
_cell.length_b   1.000
_cell.length_c   1.000
_cell.angle_alpha   90.00
_cell.angle_beta   90.00
_cell.angle_gamma   90.00
#
_symmetry.space_group_name_H-M   'P 1'
#
loop_
_entity.id
_entity.type
_entity.pdbx_description
1 polymer ?
#
loop_
_entity_poly.entity_id
_entity_poly.type
_entity_poly.pdbx_seq_one_letter_code
_entity_poly.pdbx_strand_id
1 'polypeptide(L)'
;MFRNTLLTGAATALVAVALPAAAQGQDLTAPDYPETRTGDVVETIFGEEVADPYRWLKNDVRTDKEVADWVASENAVTDAFLAKLPGRDTLKKRITQLTDYERFGLPTEKSGHYFYTRNDGLQNQSVLYVRDGLDG
;
A
#
# COMPACT_ATOMS: atom_id res chain seq x y z
N MET A 1 -1.30 -33.12 -75.89
CA MET A 1 -1.29 -33.70 -74.54
C MET A 1 -0.51 -32.76 -73.67
N PHE A 2 -1.23 -31.73 -73.06
CA PHE A 2 -0.61 -30.70 -72.26
C PHE A 2 -1.12 -30.84 -70.80
N ARG A 3 -0.19 -31.16 -69.89
CA ARG A 3 -0.48 -31.25 -68.44
C ARG A 3 -0.30 -29.87 -67.81
N ASN A 4 -1.41 -29.28 -67.37
CA ASN A 4 -1.38 -28.07 -66.52
C ASN A 4 -1.07 -28.49 -65.08
N THR A 5 0.04 -27.99 -64.58
CA THR A 5 0.40 -28.10 -63.16
C THR A 5 -0.06 -26.80 -62.41
N LEU A 6 -1.08 -26.90 -61.61
CA LEU A 6 -1.53 -25.82 -60.73
C LEU A 6 -0.56 -25.74 -59.53
N LEU A 7 0.16 -24.64 -59.41
CA LEU A 7 0.89 -24.27 -58.16
C LEU A 7 -0.09 -23.64 -57.19
N THR A 8 -0.38 -24.33 -56.13
CA THR A 8 -1.13 -23.79 -54.98
C THR A 8 -0.14 -23.05 -54.09
N GLY A 9 -0.16 -21.71 -54.15
CA GLY A 9 0.62 -20.87 -53.22
C GLY A 9 -0.08 -20.79 -51.88
N ALA A 10 0.53 -21.32 -50.81
CA ALA A 10 0.09 -21.13 -49.44
C ALA A 10 0.51 -19.73 -48.96
N ALA A 11 -0.46 -18.87 -48.76
CA ALA A 11 -0.23 -17.56 -48.13
C ALA A 11 -0.10 -17.73 -46.61
N THR A 12 1.12 -17.62 -46.10
CA THR A 12 1.39 -17.61 -44.66
C THR A 12 1.05 -16.22 -44.12
N ALA A 13 -0.07 -16.09 -43.42
CA ALA A 13 -0.42 -14.87 -42.73
C ALA A 13 0.47 -14.71 -41.48
N LEU A 14 1.40 -13.75 -41.49
CA LEU A 14 2.13 -13.33 -40.33
C LEU A 14 1.16 -12.55 -39.40
N VAL A 15 0.76 -13.16 -38.29
CA VAL A 15 0.09 -12.46 -37.22
C VAL A 15 1.16 -11.70 -36.41
N ALA A 16 1.28 -10.42 -36.68
CA ALA A 16 2.08 -9.52 -35.83
C ALA A 16 1.38 -9.34 -34.49
N VAL A 17 1.82 -10.06 -33.48
CA VAL A 17 1.43 -9.79 -32.09
C VAL A 17 2.11 -8.47 -31.71
N ALA A 18 1.34 -7.38 -31.69
CA ALA A 18 1.79 -6.12 -31.11
C ALA A 18 1.97 -6.32 -29.60
N LEU A 19 3.21 -6.50 -29.16
CA LEU A 19 3.56 -6.41 -27.76
C LEU A 19 3.15 -5.01 -27.27
N PRO A 20 2.46 -4.88 -26.12
CA PRO A 20 2.18 -3.59 -25.56
C PRO A 20 3.50 -2.84 -25.36
N ALA A 21 3.53 -1.58 -25.83
CA ALA A 21 4.67 -0.71 -25.68
C ALA A 21 5.23 -0.83 -24.26
N ALA A 22 6.51 -1.13 -24.16
CA ALA A 22 7.23 -1.25 -22.92
C ALA A 22 6.82 -0.08 -22.01
N ALA A 23 6.49 -0.39 -20.76
CA ALA A 23 6.36 0.61 -19.72
C ALA A 23 7.59 1.52 -19.83
N GLN A 24 7.38 2.74 -20.30
CA GLN A 24 8.44 3.74 -20.32
C GLN A 24 8.84 3.87 -18.87
N GLY A 25 10.07 3.41 -18.55
CA GLY A 25 10.61 3.53 -17.20
C GLY A 25 10.55 4.99 -16.84
N GLN A 26 9.59 5.34 -15.98
CA GLN A 26 9.58 6.68 -15.43
C GLN A 26 10.80 6.78 -14.55
N ASP A 27 11.53 7.87 -14.71
CA ASP A 27 12.63 8.22 -13.84
C ASP A 27 12.05 8.46 -12.43
N LEU A 28 12.03 7.40 -11.63
CA LEU A 28 11.64 7.45 -10.22
C LEU A 28 12.85 7.92 -9.40
N THR A 29 13.38 9.09 -9.75
CA THR A 29 14.40 9.73 -8.92
C THR A 29 13.85 9.87 -7.51
N ALA A 30 14.61 9.43 -6.51
CA ALA A 30 14.24 9.57 -5.12
C ALA A 30 13.95 11.05 -4.81
N PRO A 31 12.86 11.35 -4.08
CA PRO A 31 12.58 12.73 -3.72
C PRO A 31 13.67 13.29 -2.83
N ASP A 32 13.91 14.59 -2.94
CA ASP A 32 14.84 15.32 -2.08
C ASP A 32 14.09 15.67 -0.78
N TYR A 33 14.49 15.04 0.32
CA TYR A 33 13.91 15.24 1.64
C TYR A 33 14.58 16.40 2.38
N PRO A 34 13.86 17.12 3.27
CA PRO A 34 14.44 18.15 4.11
C PRO A 34 15.59 17.62 4.97
N GLU A 35 16.62 18.45 5.20
CA GLU A 35 17.69 18.08 6.09
C GLU A 35 17.18 17.88 7.52
N THR A 36 17.51 16.73 8.11
CA THR A 36 17.17 16.42 9.49
C THR A 36 18.23 16.96 10.42
N ARG A 37 17.82 17.76 11.41
CA ARG A 37 18.73 18.30 12.43
C ARG A 37 19.44 17.19 13.19
N THR A 38 20.73 17.33 13.39
CA THR A 38 21.53 16.45 14.26
C THR A 38 21.79 17.09 15.63
N GLY A 39 21.99 16.26 16.66
CA GLY A 39 22.39 16.64 18.00
C GLY A 39 23.66 15.90 18.42
N ASP A 40 24.19 16.28 19.59
CA ASP A 40 25.48 15.79 20.12
C ASP A 40 25.28 14.71 21.23
N VAL A 41 24.18 14.01 21.24
CA VAL A 41 23.89 12.99 22.25
C VAL A 41 24.77 11.78 22.01
N VAL A 42 25.44 11.34 23.09
CA VAL A 42 26.26 10.11 23.11
C VAL A 42 25.80 9.27 24.29
N GLU A 43 25.60 7.99 24.09
CA GLU A 43 25.28 7.02 25.14
C GLU A 43 26.42 6.00 25.30
N THR A 44 26.68 5.58 26.53
CA THR A 44 27.58 4.45 26.80
C THR A 44 26.75 3.16 26.83
N ILE A 45 26.95 2.28 25.84
CA ILE A 45 26.25 1.00 25.71
C ILE A 45 27.31 -0.11 25.81
N PHE A 46 27.20 -0.96 26.82
CA PHE A 46 28.16 -2.06 27.11
C PHE A 46 29.63 -1.59 27.20
N GLY A 47 29.87 -0.33 27.63
CA GLY A 47 31.18 0.25 27.79
C GLY A 47 31.74 0.93 26.55
N GLU A 48 30.98 0.99 25.46
CA GLU A 48 31.32 1.71 24.23
C GLU A 48 30.48 2.99 24.09
N GLU A 49 31.11 4.06 23.60
CA GLU A 49 30.42 5.30 23.29
C GLU A 49 29.71 5.21 21.94
N VAL A 50 28.38 5.38 21.95
CA VAL A 50 27.53 5.32 20.75
C VAL A 50 26.84 6.67 20.55
N ALA A 51 27.14 7.35 19.45
CA ALA A 51 26.49 8.59 19.09
C ALA A 51 25.04 8.35 18.64
N ASP A 52 24.11 9.19 19.16
CA ASP A 52 22.70 9.19 18.76
C ASP A 52 22.29 10.61 18.32
N PRO A 53 22.69 11.03 17.12
CA PRO A 53 22.43 12.40 16.65
C PRO A 53 20.94 12.71 16.44
N TYR A 54 20.10 11.71 16.39
CA TYR A 54 18.66 11.84 16.17
C TYR A 54 17.82 11.52 17.42
N ARG A 55 18.41 11.57 18.61
CA ARG A 55 17.74 11.30 19.89
C ARG A 55 16.44 12.08 20.06
N TRP A 56 16.38 13.31 19.60
CA TRP A 56 15.22 14.17 19.70
C TRP A 56 13.98 13.61 18.98
N LEU A 57 14.12 12.77 17.94
CA LEU A 57 13.02 12.09 17.25
C LEU A 57 12.33 11.03 18.10
N LYS A 58 12.87 10.66 19.27
CA LYS A 58 12.17 9.77 20.23
C LYS A 58 11.03 10.46 20.98
N ASN A 59 10.96 11.78 20.96
CA ASN A 59 9.91 12.53 21.61
C ASN A 59 8.56 12.27 20.94
N ASP A 60 7.48 12.37 21.73
CA ASP A 60 6.13 12.10 21.24
C ASP A 60 5.66 13.20 20.29
N VAL A 61 5.37 12.84 19.05
CA VAL A 61 4.86 13.74 18.00
C VAL A 61 3.61 14.52 18.40
N ARG A 62 2.83 14.03 19.38
CA ARG A 62 1.60 14.68 19.86
C ARG A 62 1.89 15.84 20.83
N THR A 63 3.07 15.86 21.43
CA THR A 63 3.44 16.83 22.49
C THR A 63 4.68 17.64 22.15
N ASP A 64 5.53 17.17 21.25
CA ASP A 64 6.73 17.86 20.80
C ASP A 64 6.49 18.47 19.41
N LYS A 65 6.46 19.80 19.40
CA LYS A 65 6.22 20.56 18.15
C LYS A 65 7.32 20.39 17.12
N GLU A 66 8.58 20.25 17.54
CA GLU A 66 9.71 20.10 16.62
C GLU A 66 9.59 18.77 15.86
N VAL A 67 9.26 17.69 16.58
CA VAL A 67 9.02 16.38 15.97
C VAL A 67 7.79 16.43 15.06
N ALA A 68 6.71 17.10 15.48
CA ALA A 68 5.52 17.23 14.67
C ALA A 68 5.78 17.99 13.35
N ASP A 69 6.53 19.08 13.41
CA ASP A 69 6.89 19.88 12.24
C ASP A 69 7.80 19.06 11.29
N TRP A 70 8.76 18.32 11.82
CA TRP A 70 9.61 17.43 11.03
C TRP A 70 8.78 16.35 10.32
N VAL A 71 7.93 15.63 11.04
CA VAL A 71 7.03 14.62 10.46
C VAL A 71 6.16 15.22 9.36
N ALA A 72 5.61 16.42 9.57
CA ALA A 72 4.79 17.09 8.57
C ALA A 72 5.58 17.44 7.31
N SER A 73 6.83 17.89 7.44
CA SER A 73 7.69 18.22 6.29
C SER A 73 8.08 16.97 5.48
N GLU A 74 8.43 15.87 6.13
CA GLU A 74 8.75 14.59 5.48
C GLU A 74 7.53 14.01 4.76
N ASN A 75 6.36 14.06 5.40
CA ASN A 75 5.10 13.62 4.79
C ASN A 75 4.72 14.45 3.57
N ALA A 76 4.94 15.76 3.60
CA ALA A 76 4.65 16.62 2.45
C ALA A 76 5.44 16.22 1.21
N VAL A 77 6.73 15.88 1.35
CA VAL A 77 7.57 15.38 0.24
C VAL A 77 7.06 14.03 -0.25
N THR A 78 6.80 13.10 0.68
CA THR A 78 6.30 11.76 0.37
C THR A 78 4.96 11.81 -0.36
N ASP A 79 4.01 12.60 0.14
CA ASP A 79 2.67 12.75 -0.44
C ASP A 79 2.73 13.36 -1.84
N ALA A 80 3.57 14.38 -2.04
CA ALA A 80 3.77 15.00 -3.34
C ALA A 80 4.39 14.02 -4.36
N PHE A 81 5.31 13.16 -3.92
CA PHE A 81 5.88 12.11 -4.76
C PHE A 81 4.85 11.03 -5.11
N LEU A 82 4.16 10.50 -4.11
CA LEU A 82 3.15 9.45 -4.29
C LEU A 82 1.97 9.93 -5.16
N ALA A 83 1.58 11.19 -5.07
CA ALA A 83 0.50 11.75 -5.89
C ALA A 83 0.82 11.76 -7.40
N LYS A 84 2.10 11.78 -7.76
CA LYS A 84 2.56 11.77 -9.16
C LYS A 84 2.73 10.36 -9.73
N LEU A 85 2.68 9.30 -8.91
CA LEU A 85 2.90 7.94 -9.38
C LEU A 85 1.78 7.49 -10.32
N PRO A 86 2.11 7.02 -11.53
CA PRO A 86 1.12 6.51 -12.46
C PRO A 86 0.51 5.22 -11.93
N GLY A 87 -0.78 5.06 -12.15
CA GLY A 87 -1.51 3.87 -11.73
C GLY A 87 -1.89 3.82 -10.25
N ARG A 88 -1.40 4.75 -9.39
CA ARG A 88 -1.75 4.79 -7.97
C ARG A 88 -3.26 4.79 -7.74
N ASP A 89 -3.99 5.65 -8.43
CA ASP A 89 -5.44 5.74 -8.27
C ASP A 89 -6.16 4.51 -8.79
N THR A 90 -5.68 3.92 -9.87
CA THR A 90 -6.21 2.66 -10.42
C THR A 90 -6.03 1.53 -9.42
N LEU A 91 -4.84 1.40 -8.82
CA LEU A 91 -4.55 0.40 -7.79
C LEU A 91 -5.39 0.64 -6.54
N LYS A 92 -5.46 1.89 -6.05
CA LYS A 92 -6.29 2.25 -4.90
C LYS A 92 -7.75 1.89 -5.13
N LYS A 93 -8.32 2.26 -6.28
CA LYS A 93 -9.69 1.92 -6.65
C LYS A 93 -9.89 0.40 -6.66
N ARG A 94 -8.96 -0.36 -7.24
CA ARG A 94 -9.06 -1.82 -7.31
C ARG A 94 -8.97 -2.47 -5.94
N ILE A 95 -8.06 -2.04 -5.09
CA ILE A 95 -7.92 -2.53 -3.71
C ILE A 95 -9.20 -2.23 -2.94
N THR A 96 -9.72 -1.00 -3.02
CA THR A 96 -10.97 -0.62 -2.38
C THR A 96 -12.12 -1.56 -2.80
N GLN A 97 -12.29 -1.79 -4.11
CA GLN A 97 -13.31 -2.72 -4.60
C GLN A 97 -13.14 -4.15 -4.08
N LEU A 98 -11.90 -4.62 -3.93
CA LEU A 98 -11.62 -5.97 -3.43
C LEU A 98 -11.82 -6.11 -1.92
N THR A 99 -11.76 -5.01 -1.17
CA THR A 99 -11.92 -5.01 0.28
C THR A 99 -13.31 -4.57 0.75
N ASP A 100 -14.10 -3.98 -0.16
CA ASP A 100 -15.46 -3.49 0.10
C ASP A 100 -16.47 -4.65 0.02
N TYR A 101 -16.43 -5.52 1.03
CA TYR A 101 -17.43 -6.56 1.22
C TYR A 101 -17.63 -6.83 2.72
N GLU A 102 -18.85 -7.22 3.06
CA GLU A 102 -19.22 -7.51 4.43
C GLU A 102 -18.49 -8.75 4.98
N ARG A 103 -17.95 -8.63 6.18
CA ARG A 103 -17.18 -9.69 6.86
C ARG A 103 -17.71 -9.91 8.27
N PHE A 104 -17.86 -11.17 8.63
CA PHE A 104 -18.26 -11.59 9.97
C PHE A 104 -17.15 -12.38 10.64
N GLY A 105 -16.93 -12.12 11.93
CA GLY A 105 -16.14 -13.00 12.79
C GLY A 105 -16.96 -14.22 13.21
N LEU A 106 -16.27 -15.26 13.68
CA LEU A 106 -16.94 -16.45 14.19
C LEU A 106 -17.73 -16.09 15.46
N PRO A 107 -19.02 -16.48 15.56
CA PRO A 107 -19.82 -16.26 16.75
C PRO A 107 -19.27 -17.12 17.91
N THR A 108 -19.21 -16.51 19.09
CA THR A 108 -18.88 -17.19 20.34
C THR A 108 -20.09 -17.11 21.27
N GLU A 109 -20.59 -18.26 21.74
CA GLU A 109 -21.67 -18.33 22.71
C GLU A 109 -21.12 -18.10 24.12
N LYS A 110 -21.82 -17.23 24.88
CA LYS A 110 -21.58 -17.03 26.32
C LYS A 110 -22.87 -16.64 27.02
N SER A 111 -23.27 -17.43 28.01
CA SER A 111 -24.46 -17.16 28.82
C SER A 111 -25.76 -17.01 28.01
N GLY A 112 -25.94 -17.81 26.98
CA GLY A 112 -27.14 -17.78 26.12
C GLY A 112 -27.12 -16.71 25.03
N HIS A 113 -26.05 -15.90 24.96
CA HIS A 113 -25.88 -14.89 23.94
C HIS A 113 -24.76 -15.25 22.98
N TYR A 114 -24.89 -14.84 21.72
CA TYR A 114 -23.84 -14.99 20.70
C TYR A 114 -23.17 -13.65 20.43
N PHE A 115 -21.86 -13.62 20.59
CA PHE A 115 -21.01 -12.47 20.33
C PHE A 115 -20.25 -12.67 19.04
N TYR A 116 -20.31 -11.72 18.12
CA TYR A 116 -19.59 -11.77 16.85
C TYR A 116 -19.16 -10.38 16.42
N THR A 117 -18.15 -10.31 15.60
CA THR A 117 -17.74 -9.06 14.96
C THR A 117 -18.30 -8.97 13.56
N ARG A 118 -18.60 -7.75 13.12
CA ARG A 118 -19.03 -7.43 11.77
C ARG A 118 -18.30 -6.20 11.26
N ASN A 119 -17.89 -6.24 10.01
CA ASN A 119 -17.33 -5.12 9.28
C ASN A 119 -18.09 -5.01 7.95
N ASP A 120 -18.57 -3.82 7.60
CA ASP A 120 -19.34 -3.59 6.38
C ASP A 120 -18.49 -3.56 5.09
N GLY A 121 -17.15 -3.64 5.25
CA GLY A 121 -16.19 -3.64 4.15
C GLY A 121 -15.13 -2.56 4.32
N LEU A 122 -15.52 -1.30 4.44
CA LEU A 122 -14.60 -0.15 4.51
C LEU A 122 -14.46 0.47 5.90
N GLN A 123 -15.12 -0.08 6.92
CA GLN A 123 -14.90 0.36 8.30
C GLN A 123 -13.47 0.09 8.74
N ASN A 124 -12.86 1.06 9.45
CA ASN A 124 -11.50 0.93 9.98
C ASN A 124 -11.34 -0.24 10.93
N GLN A 125 -12.40 -0.54 11.71
CA GLN A 125 -12.43 -1.64 12.68
C GLN A 125 -13.78 -2.35 12.61
N SER A 126 -13.77 -3.65 12.92
CA SER A 126 -15.00 -4.42 13.07
C SER A 126 -15.72 -4.02 14.36
N VAL A 127 -17.04 -3.95 14.29
CA VAL A 127 -17.91 -3.69 15.43
C VAL A 127 -18.30 -5.00 16.09
N LEU A 128 -18.34 -5.04 17.42
CA LEU A 128 -18.83 -6.19 18.19
C LEU A 128 -20.35 -6.12 18.28
N TYR A 129 -21.00 -7.22 17.94
CA TYR A 129 -22.44 -7.42 18.01
C TYR A 129 -22.77 -8.53 19.00
N VAL A 130 -23.95 -8.44 19.58
CA VAL A 130 -24.56 -9.49 20.41
C VAL A 130 -25.96 -9.79 19.88
N ARG A 131 -26.34 -11.06 19.91
CA ARG A 131 -27.70 -11.52 19.58
C ARG A 131 -28.15 -12.62 20.54
N ASP A 132 -29.46 -12.72 20.74
CA ASP A 132 -30.08 -13.71 21.58
C ASP A 132 -30.43 -14.96 20.74
N GLY A 133 -29.64 -16.02 20.91
CA GLY A 133 -29.83 -17.25 20.16
C GLY A 133 -29.36 -17.18 18.70
N LEU A 134 -29.52 -18.28 17.98
CA LEU A 134 -29.14 -18.39 16.55
C LEU A 134 -30.18 -17.80 15.61
N ASP A 135 -31.44 -17.75 16.02
CA ASP A 135 -32.58 -17.35 15.19
C ASP A 135 -33.04 -15.90 15.43
N GLY A 136 -32.31 -15.11 16.26
CA GLY A 136 -32.62 -13.73 16.63
C GLY A 136 -32.12 -12.68 15.65
#